data_1968e2a7893033f615008de1dee377da
#
_entry.id   1968e2a7893033f615008de1dee377da
#
_cell.length_a   1.000
_cell.length_b   1.000
_cell.length_c   1.000
_cell.angle_alpha   90.00
_cell.angle_beta   90.00
_cell.angle_gamma   90.00
#
_symmetry.space_group_name_H-M   'P 1'
#
loop_
_entity.id
_entity.type
_entity.pdbx_description
1 polymer ?
#
loop_
_entity_poly.entity_id
_entity_poly.type
_entity_poly.pdbx_seq_one_letter_code
_entity_poly.pdbx_strand_id
1 'polypeptide(L)'
;MHESSPPADGLGRPDEARAFLERHPDVEAVQLVITDLNGVGRGKNVAREELDALYGCGRNVAGSILGLDVTGEDVEDTGLVWSVGDADQCCRPVAGTLARTSWLARPTAQVLGTMFELDGRPAKADPRHALARVIARLQ
;
A
#
# COMPACT_ATOMS: atom_id res chain seq x y z
N MET A 1 -7.28 26.96 0.54
CA MET A 1 -6.80 25.56 0.53
C MET A 1 -8.02 24.66 0.39
N HIS A 2 -8.23 24.08 -0.76
CA HIS A 2 -9.26 23.06 -0.93
C HIS A 2 -8.66 21.76 -0.42
N GLU A 3 -8.94 21.43 0.81
CA GLU A 3 -8.74 20.08 1.33
C GLU A 3 -9.82 19.22 0.66
N SER A 4 -9.46 18.55 -0.44
CA SER A 4 -10.38 17.65 -1.12
C SER A 4 -10.68 16.49 -0.17
N SER A 5 -11.95 16.27 0.14
CA SER A 5 -12.38 15.11 0.91
C SER A 5 -11.81 13.83 0.29
N PRO A 6 -11.36 12.86 1.11
CA PRO A 6 -10.82 11.61 0.59
C PRO A 6 -11.84 10.91 -0.33
N PRO A 7 -11.38 10.23 -1.40
CA PRO A 7 -12.26 9.52 -2.31
C PRO A 7 -13.13 8.49 -1.55
N ALA A 8 -14.35 8.27 -2.03
CA ALA A 8 -15.30 7.36 -1.38
C ALA A 8 -14.80 5.91 -1.26
N ASP A 9 -13.90 5.48 -2.14
CA ASP A 9 -13.24 4.16 -2.10
C ASP A 9 -11.99 4.13 -1.20
N GLY A 10 -11.58 5.27 -0.62
CA GLY A 10 -10.39 5.39 0.23
C GLY A 10 -9.05 5.25 -0.49
N LEU A 11 -9.04 5.20 -1.83
CA LEU A 11 -7.83 5.02 -2.62
C LEU A 11 -7.27 6.36 -3.11
N GLY A 12 -5.94 6.51 -3.06
CA GLY A 12 -5.24 7.66 -3.58
C GLY A 12 -5.43 7.84 -5.10
N ARG A 13 -5.42 9.08 -5.55
CA ARG A 13 -5.54 9.46 -6.97
C ARG A 13 -4.24 10.11 -7.46
N PRO A 14 -3.93 10.05 -8.76
CA PRO A 14 -2.70 10.62 -9.31
C PRO A 14 -2.49 12.11 -9.01
N ASP A 15 -3.54 12.90 -8.88
CA ASP A 15 -3.48 14.31 -8.51
C ASP A 15 -2.92 14.53 -7.08
N GLU A 16 -3.23 13.64 -6.14
CA GLU A 16 -2.61 13.64 -4.80
C GLU A 16 -1.08 13.50 -4.88
N ALA A 17 -0.63 12.52 -5.67
CA ALA A 17 0.80 12.26 -5.87
C ALA A 17 1.51 13.47 -6.50
N ARG A 18 0.93 14.03 -7.55
CA ARG A 18 1.49 15.20 -8.26
C ARG A 18 1.59 16.41 -7.34
N ALA A 19 0.52 16.75 -6.63
CA ALA A 19 0.50 17.86 -5.68
C ALA A 19 1.51 17.66 -4.53
N PHE A 20 1.72 16.43 -4.08
CA PHE A 20 2.76 16.12 -3.09
C PHE A 20 4.16 16.35 -3.64
N LEU A 21 4.45 15.86 -4.86
CA LEU A 21 5.77 15.99 -5.49
C LEU A 21 6.12 17.45 -5.82
N GLU A 22 5.14 18.27 -6.16
CA GLU A 22 5.32 19.72 -6.37
C GLU A 22 5.72 20.43 -5.08
N ARG A 23 5.13 20.05 -3.94
CA ARG A 23 5.47 20.60 -2.62
C ARG A 23 6.79 20.06 -2.06
N HIS A 24 7.24 18.89 -2.52
CA HIS A 24 8.43 18.21 -2.06
C HIS A 24 9.34 17.81 -3.23
N PRO A 25 9.95 18.80 -3.91
CA PRO A 25 10.77 18.56 -5.11
C PRO A 25 12.05 17.77 -4.82
N ASP A 26 12.50 17.74 -3.56
CA ASP A 26 13.70 17.04 -3.11
C ASP A 26 13.47 15.54 -2.81
N VAL A 27 12.23 15.07 -2.69
CA VAL A 27 11.94 13.65 -2.46
C VAL A 27 12.44 12.80 -3.63
N GLU A 28 13.28 11.83 -3.34
CA GLU A 28 13.94 10.97 -4.33
C GLU A 28 13.28 9.59 -4.44
N ALA A 29 12.69 9.10 -3.36
CA ALA A 29 12.07 7.78 -3.30
C ALA A 29 10.84 7.79 -2.40
N VAL A 30 9.95 6.84 -2.62
CA VAL A 30 8.75 6.63 -1.80
C VAL A 30 8.73 5.19 -1.32
N GLN A 31 8.55 4.99 -0.02
CA GLN A 31 8.35 3.68 0.58
C GLN A 31 6.84 3.36 0.52
N LEU A 32 6.48 2.36 -0.27
CA LEU A 32 5.14 1.77 -0.26
C LEU A 32 5.08 0.76 0.88
N VAL A 33 4.27 1.03 1.90
CA VAL A 33 4.19 0.22 3.13
C VAL A 33 2.86 -0.53 3.18
N ILE A 34 2.94 -1.84 3.28
CA ILE A 34 1.80 -2.77 3.41
C ILE A 34 1.88 -3.37 4.81
N THR A 35 0.78 -3.40 5.55
CA THR A 35 0.73 -4.05 6.86
C THR A 35 0.36 -5.51 6.70
N ASP A 36 1.19 -6.42 7.20
CA ASP A 36 0.91 -7.87 7.20
C ASP A 36 -0.01 -8.30 8.35
N LEU A 37 -0.30 -9.61 8.42
CA LEU A 37 -1.16 -10.20 9.44
C LEU A 37 -0.60 -10.08 10.87
N ASN A 38 0.71 -9.88 11.02
CA ASN A 38 1.36 -9.64 12.30
C ASN A 38 1.43 -8.16 12.70
N GLY A 39 0.91 -7.26 11.85
CA GLY A 39 1.02 -5.81 12.05
C GLY A 39 2.39 -5.24 11.68
N VAL A 40 3.23 -5.99 10.99
CA VAL A 40 4.55 -5.54 10.54
C VAL A 40 4.40 -4.78 9.21
N GLY A 41 5.03 -3.60 9.12
CA GLY A 41 5.12 -2.84 7.88
C GLY A 41 6.09 -3.50 6.90
N ARG A 42 5.56 -4.04 5.81
CA ARG A 42 6.32 -4.63 4.70
C ARG A 42 6.21 -3.71 3.50
N GLY A 43 7.14 -3.77 2.57
CA GLY A 43 6.94 -2.98 1.38
C GLY A 43 8.13 -2.91 0.44
N LYS A 44 8.06 -1.94 -0.45
CA LYS A 44 9.05 -1.71 -1.50
C LYS A 44 9.34 -0.23 -1.65
N ASN A 45 10.57 0.08 -2.02
CA ASN A 45 10.91 1.41 -2.49
C ASN A 45 10.42 1.58 -3.93
N VAL A 46 9.78 2.70 -4.18
CA VAL A 46 9.31 3.15 -5.48
C VAL A 46 10.08 4.41 -5.84
N ALA A 47 10.62 4.48 -7.03
CA ALA A 47 11.28 5.70 -7.51
C ALA A 47 10.28 6.85 -7.63
N ARG A 48 10.77 8.08 -7.46
CA ARG A 48 9.92 9.28 -7.59
C ARG A 48 9.11 9.29 -8.89
N GLU A 49 9.75 8.91 -9.99
CA GLU A 49 9.18 8.92 -11.34
C GLU A 49 8.05 7.89 -11.53
N GLU A 50 8.04 6.84 -10.70
CA GLU A 50 7.02 5.78 -10.73
C GLU A 50 5.77 6.10 -9.90
N LEU A 51 5.79 7.19 -9.12
CA LEU A 51 4.72 7.49 -8.18
C LEU A 51 3.37 7.76 -8.87
N ASP A 52 3.38 8.46 -9.99
CA ASP A 52 2.15 8.72 -10.77
C ASP A 52 1.53 7.42 -11.28
N ALA A 53 2.34 6.49 -11.77
CA ALA A 53 1.89 5.17 -12.21
C ALA A 53 1.37 4.31 -11.04
N LEU A 54 2.04 4.36 -9.88
CA LEU A 54 1.57 3.68 -8.66
C LEU A 54 0.16 4.15 -8.26
N TYR A 55 -0.10 5.44 -8.32
CA TYR A 55 -1.41 6.01 -8.00
C TYR A 55 -2.46 5.76 -9.09
N GLY A 56 -2.03 5.64 -10.35
CA GLY A 56 -2.91 5.39 -11.49
C GLY A 56 -3.39 3.95 -11.58
N CYS A 57 -2.47 3.00 -11.52
CA CYS A 57 -2.77 1.59 -11.78
C CYS A 57 -2.34 0.62 -10.65
N GLY A 58 -1.71 1.13 -9.59
CA GLY A 58 -1.17 0.28 -8.52
C GLY A 58 0.14 -0.39 -8.90
N ARG A 59 0.60 -1.30 -8.05
CA ARG A 59 1.81 -2.10 -8.27
C ARG A 59 1.55 -3.56 -7.89
N ASN A 60 1.98 -4.46 -8.74
CA ASN A 60 1.91 -5.89 -8.44
C ASN A 60 2.96 -6.26 -7.38
N VAL A 61 2.49 -6.97 -6.37
CA VAL A 61 3.27 -7.48 -5.25
C VAL A 61 2.77 -8.89 -4.94
N ALA A 62 3.69 -9.82 -4.68
CA ALA A 62 3.32 -11.18 -4.28
C ALA A 62 2.39 -11.16 -3.06
N GLY A 63 1.27 -11.87 -3.12
CA GLY A 63 0.26 -11.90 -2.06
C GLY A 63 0.79 -12.52 -0.76
N SER A 64 1.84 -13.35 -0.83
CA SER A 64 2.55 -13.92 0.32
C SER A 64 3.07 -12.88 1.32
N ILE A 65 3.33 -11.65 0.87
CA ILE A 65 3.79 -10.55 1.76
C ILE A 65 2.85 -10.32 2.95
N LEU A 66 1.56 -10.63 2.82
CA LEU A 66 0.57 -10.48 3.88
C LEU A 66 0.68 -11.57 4.96
N GLY A 67 1.23 -12.72 4.63
CA GLY A 67 1.28 -13.91 5.50
C GLY A 67 2.68 -14.30 5.95
N LEU A 68 3.67 -13.42 5.83
CA LEU A 68 5.02 -13.65 6.37
C LEU A 68 4.99 -13.77 7.90
N ASP A 69 5.90 -14.57 8.47
CA ASP A 69 6.14 -14.54 9.90
C ASP A 69 6.86 -13.24 10.34
N VAL A 70 7.09 -13.07 11.64
CA VAL A 70 7.74 -11.84 12.16
C VAL A 70 9.19 -11.68 11.68
N THR A 71 9.84 -12.75 11.24
CA THR A 71 11.20 -12.73 10.70
C THR A 71 11.25 -12.44 9.20
N GLY A 72 10.10 -12.49 8.52
CA GLY A 72 9.98 -12.27 7.09
C GLY A 72 10.04 -13.55 6.25
N GLU A 73 9.88 -14.71 6.88
CA GLU A 73 9.85 -16.01 6.21
C GLU A 73 8.42 -16.38 5.77
N ASP A 74 8.32 -17.09 4.66
CA ASP A 74 7.05 -17.61 4.16
C ASP A 74 6.43 -18.62 5.12
N VAL A 75 5.11 -18.53 5.33
CA VAL A 75 4.34 -19.47 6.14
C VAL A 75 3.39 -20.24 5.22
N GLU A 76 3.68 -21.51 4.95
CA GLU A 76 2.91 -22.37 4.02
C GLU A 76 1.43 -22.50 4.42
N ASP A 77 1.15 -22.64 5.70
CA ASP A 77 -0.20 -22.82 6.25
C ASP A 77 -1.14 -21.61 5.97
N THR A 78 -0.59 -20.47 5.56
CA THR A 78 -1.41 -19.32 5.14
C THR A 78 -2.16 -19.57 3.83
N GLY A 79 -1.68 -20.51 3.00
CA GLY A 79 -2.19 -20.74 1.64
C GLY A 79 -1.88 -19.61 0.65
N LEU A 80 -0.99 -18.68 0.99
CA LEU A 80 -0.65 -17.52 0.14
C LEU A 80 0.60 -17.75 -0.72
N VAL A 81 1.33 -18.84 -0.52
CA VAL A 81 2.60 -19.12 -1.22
C VAL A 81 2.41 -20.28 -2.20
N TRP A 82 2.58 -21.51 -1.74
CA TRP A 82 2.67 -22.69 -2.60
C TRP A 82 1.34 -23.07 -3.25
N SER A 83 0.23 -22.98 -2.54
CA SER A 83 -1.08 -23.38 -3.06
C SER A 83 -1.60 -22.49 -4.19
N VAL A 84 -1.08 -21.26 -4.31
CA VAL A 84 -1.44 -20.28 -5.34
C VAL A 84 -0.26 -19.88 -6.24
N GLY A 85 0.89 -20.57 -6.11
CA GLY A 85 2.10 -20.30 -6.88
C GLY A 85 2.67 -18.89 -6.63
N ASP A 86 2.59 -18.40 -5.40
CA ASP A 86 3.00 -17.05 -5.02
C ASP A 86 2.40 -15.96 -5.92
N ALA A 87 1.09 -16.07 -6.18
CA ALA A 87 0.40 -15.20 -7.11
C ALA A 87 0.47 -13.73 -6.72
N ASP A 88 0.69 -12.88 -7.71
CA ASP A 88 0.66 -11.43 -7.55
C ASP A 88 -0.74 -10.93 -7.18
N GLN A 89 -0.76 -9.90 -6.36
CA GLN A 89 -1.90 -9.04 -6.07
C GLN A 89 -1.55 -7.61 -6.43
N CYS A 90 -2.55 -6.75 -6.61
CA CYS A 90 -2.34 -5.34 -6.91
C CYS A 90 -2.36 -4.52 -5.62
N CYS A 91 -1.25 -3.90 -5.27
CA CYS A 91 -1.17 -2.93 -4.17
C CYS A 91 -1.53 -1.54 -4.68
N ARG A 92 -2.47 -0.87 -4.01
CA ARG A 92 -2.91 0.50 -4.33
C ARG A 92 -2.70 1.44 -3.15
N PRO A 93 -2.27 2.68 -3.38
CA PRO A 93 -2.09 3.67 -2.33
C PRO A 93 -3.40 4.01 -1.62
N VAL A 94 -3.30 4.19 -0.31
CA VAL A 94 -4.41 4.68 0.52
C VAL A 94 -4.41 6.21 0.51
N ALA A 95 -5.54 6.81 0.19
CA ALA A 95 -5.68 8.27 0.11
C ALA A 95 -5.29 8.98 1.41
N GLY A 96 -4.59 10.11 1.30
CA GLY A 96 -4.22 10.95 2.43
C GLY A 96 -3.10 10.40 3.31
N THR A 97 -2.42 9.31 2.89
CA THR A 97 -1.33 8.70 3.69
C THR A 97 0.07 9.00 3.17
N LEU A 98 0.19 9.70 2.05
CA LEU A 98 1.48 10.08 1.48
C LEU A 98 2.10 11.21 2.31
N ALA A 99 3.20 10.91 2.99
CA ALA A 99 3.87 11.84 3.88
C ALA A 99 5.40 11.75 3.76
N ARG A 100 6.07 12.89 3.94
CA ARG A 100 7.53 12.93 4.02
C ARG A 100 8.01 12.28 5.33
N THR A 101 9.07 11.46 5.25
CA THR A 101 9.75 10.91 6.42
C THR A 101 10.83 11.86 6.89
N SER A 102 10.85 12.18 8.20
CA SER A 102 11.85 13.07 8.79
C SER A 102 13.04 12.35 9.42
N TRP A 103 12.95 11.04 9.59
CA TRP A 103 13.96 10.22 10.27
C TRP A 103 14.94 9.52 9.33
N LEU A 104 14.74 9.59 8.03
CA LEU A 104 15.66 9.03 7.04
C LEU A 104 16.61 10.10 6.53
N ALA A 105 17.90 9.74 6.39
CA ALA A 105 18.93 10.65 5.89
C ALA A 105 18.69 11.01 4.41
N ARG A 106 18.22 10.06 3.60
CA ARG A 106 17.83 10.30 2.21
C ARG A 106 16.44 10.92 2.17
N PRO A 107 16.22 11.98 1.35
CA PRO A 107 14.89 12.56 1.17
C PRO A 107 13.87 11.55 0.65
N THR A 108 13.04 11.04 1.54
CA THR A 108 12.12 9.93 1.29
C THR A 108 10.72 10.29 1.77
N ALA A 109 9.71 9.76 1.12
CA ALA A 109 8.33 9.78 1.60
C ALA A 109 7.85 8.34 1.88
N GLN A 110 6.72 8.22 2.57
CA GLN A 110 6.02 6.94 2.75
C GLN A 110 4.57 7.08 2.33
N VAL A 111 4.00 6.00 1.83
CA VAL A 111 2.57 5.86 1.55
C VAL A 111 2.10 4.49 2.00
N LEU A 112 0.94 4.42 2.63
CA LEU A 112 0.32 3.14 2.97
C LEU A 112 -0.34 2.53 1.72
N GLY A 113 -0.16 1.23 1.55
CA GLY A 113 -0.79 0.44 0.51
C GLY A 113 -1.84 -0.51 1.05
N THR A 114 -2.79 -0.86 0.22
CA THR A 114 -3.78 -1.91 0.47
C THR A 114 -3.88 -2.82 -0.75
N MET A 115 -4.14 -4.11 -0.50
CA MET A 115 -4.00 -5.16 -1.50
C MET A 115 -5.34 -5.56 -2.10
N PHE A 116 -5.34 -5.78 -3.40
CA PHE A 116 -6.48 -6.27 -4.17
C PHE A 116 -6.07 -7.50 -5.00
N GLU A 117 -6.99 -8.40 -5.21
CA GLU A 117 -6.86 -9.43 -6.23
C GLU A 117 -6.72 -8.78 -7.62
N LEU A 118 -6.15 -9.48 -8.58
CA LEU A 118 -5.99 -8.93 -9.94
C LEU A 118 -7.33 -8.64 -10.65
N ASP A 119 -8.42 -9.24 -10.19
CA ASP A 119 -9.78 -8.94 -10.65
C ASP A 119 -10.43 -7.74 -9.96
N GLY A 120 -9.70 -7.05 -9.08
CA GLY A 120 -10.14 -5.84 -8.37
C GLY A 120 -10.89 -6.10 -7.06
N ARG A 121 -11.11 -7.36 -6.65
CA ARG A 121 -11.70 -7.65 -5.34
C ARG A 121 -10.69 -7.34 -4.23
N PRO A 122 -11.14 -6.87 -3.05
CA PRO A 122 -10.28 -6.73 -1.88
C PRO A 122 -9.59 -8.05 -1.52
N ALA A 123 -8.27 -8.02 -1.32
CA ALA A 123 -7.52 -9.19 -0.89
C ALA A 123 -7.99 -9.65 0.50
N LYS A 124 -8.38 -10.92 0.64
CA LYS A 124 -8.98 -11.45 1.88
C LYS A 124 -8.03 -11.40 3.07
N ALA A 125 -6.74 -11.58 2.82
CA ALA A 125 -5.70 -11.61 3.84
C ALA A 125 -5.21 -10.20 4.25
N ASP A 126 -5.63 -9.14 3.55
CA ASP A 126 -5.26 -7.78 3.93
C ASP A 126 -6.01 -7.34 5.20
N PRO A 127 -5.29 -7.08 6.32
CA PRO A 127 -5.91 -6.69 7.59
C PRO A 127 -6.67 -5.35 7.50
N ARG A 128 -6.31 -4.45 6.58
CA ARG A 128 -7.05 -3.20 6.35
C ARG A 128 -8.47 -3.45 5.86
N HIS A 129 -8.65 -4.40 4.96
CA HIS A 129 -9.99 -4.79 4.48
C HIS A 129 -10.79 -5.50 5.57
N ALA A 130 -10.13 -6.29 6.42
CA ALA A 130 -10.80 -6.90 7.58
C ALA A 130 -11.32 -5.83 8.54
N LEU A 131 -10.49 -4.84 8.89
CA LEU A 131 -10.87 -3.73 9.74
C LEU A 131 -12.02 -2.90 9.11
N ALA A 132 -11.93 -2.57 7.83
CA ALA A 132 -12.97 -1.83 7.12
C ALA A 132 -14.34 -2.53 7.19
N ARG A 133 -14.36 -3.87 7.04
CA ARG A 133 -15.59 -4.66 7.18
C ARG A 133 -16.17 -4.61 8.59
N VAL A 134 -15.33 -4.60 9.62
CA VAL A 134 -15.78 -4.48 11.02
C VAL A 134 -16.36 -3.09 11.27
N ILE A 135 -15.67 -2.04 10.85
CA ILE A 135 -16.15 -0.66 11.01
C ILE A 135 -17.51 -0.47 10.32
N ALA A 136 -17.66 -0.98 9.10
CA ALA A 136 -18.92 -0.87 8.36
C ALA A 136 -20.11 -1.56 9.05
N ARG A 137 -19.87 -2.54 9.93
CA ARG A 137 -20.93 -3.20 10.73
C ARG A 137 -21.30 -2.44 11.99
N LEU A 138 -20.49 -1.47 12.43
CA LEU A 138 -20.70 -0.69 13.63
C LEU A 138 -21.41 0.66 13.34
N GLN A 139 -21.57 1.00 12.08
CA GLN A 139 -22.30 2.17 11.60
C GLN A 139 -23.75 1.83 11.22
#